data_2a49a0ddee9e651373914e7369c919e7
#
_entry.id   2a49a0ddee9e651373914e7369c919e7
#
_cell.length_a   1.000
_cell.length_b   1.000
_cell.length_c   1.000
_cell.angle_alpha   90.00
_cell.angle_beta   90.00
_cell.angle_gamma   90.00
#
_symmetry.space_group_name_H-M   'P 1'
#
loop_
_entity.id
_entity.type
_entity.pdbx_description
1 polymer ?
#
loop_
_entity_poly.entity_id
_entity_poly.type
_entity_poly.pdbx_seq_one_letter_code
_entity_poly.pdbx_strand_id
1 'polypeptide(L)'
;MLTIGCHLSTTKGYRAMGETALSIGANTFAFFTRNPRGGKAKDLDMDDVAALRELMEQNDFGPLVAHAPYAYNPCSAKERAREFALEAMAEDLQRMEALPGNY
;
A
#
# COMPACT_ATOMS: atom_id res chain seq x y z
N MET A 1 15.15 -13.80 10.62
CA MET A 1 15.48 -12.36 10.66
C MET A 1 14.24 -11.57 11.05
N LEU A 2 14.40 -10.56 11.87
CA LEU A 2 13.30 -9.67 12.25
C LEU A 2 12.90 -8.81 11.05
N THR A 3 11.60 -8.81 10.71
CA THR A 3 11.03 -7.93 9.71
C THR A 3 10.46 -6.70 10.42
N ILE A 4 11.05 -5.54 10.19
CA ILE A 4 10.69 -4.30 10.88
C ILE A 4 10.75 -3.11 9.93
N GLY A 5 9.80 -2.20 10.07
CA GLY A 5 9.70 -0.99 9.29
C GLY A 5 8.71 -0.01 9.87
N CYS A 6 8.29 0.95 9.10
CA CYS A 6 7.33 1.96 9.51
C CYS A 6 6.34 2.26 8.39
N HIS A 7 5.33 3.09 8.70
CA HIS A 7 4.39 3.58 7.70
C HIS A 7 5.04 4.70 6.87
N LEU A 8 5.00 4.57 5.54
CA LEU A 8 5.61 5.53 4.60
C LEU A 8 4.55 6.17 3.70
N SER A 9 4.87 7.34 3.18
CA SER A 9 4.01 8.07 2.25
C SER A 9 4.17 7.57 0.82
N THR A 10 3.04 7.36 0.13
CA THR A 10 3.01 6.99 -1.29
C THR A 10 3.22 8.18 -2.23
N THR A 11 3.38 9.40 -1.71
CA THR A 11 3.39 10.63 -2.52
C THR A 11 4.45 10.63 -3.62
N LYS A 12 5.61 10.05 -3.37
CA LYS A 12 6.73 9.96 -4.31
C LYS A 12 6.79 8.65 -5.08
N GLY A 13 5.83 7.75 -4.86
CA GLY A 13 5.75 6.45 -5.52
C GLY A 13 6.27 5.28 -4.69
N TYR A 14 6.16 4.08 -5.26
CA TYR A 14 6.48 2.83 -4.56
C TYR A 14 7.98 2.61 -4.39
N ARG A 15 8.77 2.80 -5.45
CA ARG A 15 10.22 2.69 -5.35
C ARG A 15 10.79 3.65 -4.30
N ALA A 16 10.28 4.88 -4.25
CA ALA A 16 10.70 5.87 -3.28
C ALA A 16 10.46 5.43 -1.83
N MET A 17 9.36 4.71 -1.57
CA MET A 17 9.13 4.10 -0.24
C MET A 17 10.19 3.03 0.07
N GLY A 18 10.52 2.18 -0.89
CA GLY A 18 11.58 1.20 -0.73
C GLY A 18 12.94 1.83 -0.42
N GLU A 19 13.31 2.87 -1.13
CA GLU A 19 14.53 3.62 -0.90
C GLU A 19 14.55 4.29 0.48
N THR A 20 13.44 4.86 0.90
CA THR A 20 13.29 5.44 2.24
C THR A 20 13.44 4.35 3.32
N ALA A 21 12.78 3.21 3.15
CA ALA A 21 12.92 2.08 4.06
C ALA A 21 14.39 1.65 4.21
N LEU A 22 15.11 1.50 3.10
CA LEU A 22 16.54 1.18 3.13
C LEU A 22 17.35 2.21 3.89
N SER A 23 17.07 3.50 3.68
CA SER A 23 17.81 4.59 4.32
C SER A 23 17.71 4.60 5.84
N ILE A 24 16.64 4.03 6.40
CA ILE A 24 16.43 3.91 7.86
C ILE A 24 16.73 2.52 8.41
N GLY A 25 17.27 1.62 7.58
CA GLY A 25 17.59 0.26 7.99
C GLY A 25 16.37 -0.67 8.12
N ALA A 26 15.24 -0.30 7.54
CA ALA A 26 14.04 -1.14 7.53
C ALA A 26 14.10 -2.19 6.41
N ASN A 27 13.36 -3.29 6.57
CA ASN A 27 13.22 -4.35 5.57
C ASN A 27 11.76 -4.66 5.23
N THR A 28 10.86 -3.75 5.55
CA THR A 28 9.45 -3.70 5.17
C THR A 28 8.92 -2.30 5.38
N PHE A 29 7.71 -2.04 4.93
CA PHE A 29 6.98 -0.83 5.27
C PHE A 29 5.46 -1.05 5.13
N ALA A 30 4.70 -0.15 5.74
CA ALA A 30 3.27 -0.04 5.54
C ALA A 30 2.94 1.22 4.73
N PHE A 31 1.82 1.20 4.03
CA PHE A 31 1.37 2.34 3.23
C PHE A 31 -0.16 2.32 3.11
N PHE A 32 -0.76 3.47 2.83
CA PHE A 32 -2.17 3.53 2.49
C PHE A 32 -2.40 3.15 1.02
N THR A 33 -3.43 2.35 0.78
CA THR A 33 -3.82 1.92 -0.58
C THR A 33 -4.27 3.08 -1.47
N ARG A 34 -4.84 4.12 -0.86
CA ARG A 34 -5.23 5.39 -1.46
C ARG A 34 -5.25 6.47 -0.38
N ASN A 35 -5.63 7.70 -0.71
CA ASN A 35 -5.75 8.77 0.28
C ASN A 35 -6.58 8.28 1.49
N PRO A 36 -6.04 8.31 2.72
CA PRO A 36 -6.73 7.79 3.91
C PRO A 36 -8.02 8.52 4.26
N ARG A 37 -8.21 9.73 3.75
CA ARG A 37 -9.45 10.51 3.92
C ARG A 37 -10.53 10.18 2.89
N GLY A 38 -10.26 9.25 2.00
CA GLY A 38 -11.13 8.84 0.91
C GLY A 38 -10.74 9.47 -0.43
N GLY A 39 -11.47 9.11 -1.46
CA GLY A 39 -11.25 9.58 -2.82
C GLY A 39 -10.84 8.47 -3.77
N LYS A 40 -10.64 8.87 -5.04
CA LYS A 40 -10.26 7.94 -6.09
C LYS A 40 -8.81 7.52 -5.95
N ALA A 41 -8.53 6.23 -6.14
CA ALA A 41 -7.16 5.74 -6.22
C ALA A 41 -6.49 6.23 -7.50
N LYS A 42 -5.19 6.53 -7.41
CA LYS A 42 -4.38 6.81 -8.59
C LYS A 42 -4.09 5.50 -9.33
N ASP A 43 -3.97 5.59 -10.66
CA ASP A 43 -3.52 4.45 -11.45
C ASP A 43 -2.11 4.02 -11.01
N LEU A 44 -1.87 2.71 -11.03
CA LEU A 44 -0.54 2.18 -10.73
C LEU A 44 0.42 2.46 -11.89
N ASP A 45 1.57 3.01 -11.57
CA ASP A 45 2.71 3.04 -12.48
C ASP A 45 3.43 1.70 -12.39
N MET A 46 3.24 0.85 -13.40
CA MET A 46 3.80 -0.50 -13.38
C MET A 46 5.32 -0.54 -13.47
N ASP A 47 5.95 0.48 -14.04
CA ASP A 47 7.41 0.60 -14.03
C ASP A 47 7.92 0.89 -12.62
N ASP A 48 7.22 1.75 -11.89
CA ASP A 48 7.52 2.05 -10.48
C ASP A 48 7.34 0.81 -9.59
N VAL A 49 6.26 0.06 -9.80
CA VAL A 49 6.01 -1.19 -9.09
C VAL A 49 7.10 -2.23 -9.38
N ALA A 50 7.51 -2.37 -10.63
CA ALA A 50 8.59 -3.28 -11.03
C ALA A 50 9.92 -2.87 -10.38
N ALA A 51 10.21 -1.59 -10.31
CA ALA A 51 11.41 -1.06 -9.65
C ALA A 51 11.39 -1.34 -8.14
N LEU A 52 10.25 -1.22 -7.48
CA LEU A 52 10.11 -1.62 -6.07
C LEU A 52 10.35 -3.12 -5.89
N ARG A 53 9.76 -3.96 -6.75
CA ARG A 53 9.94 -5.42 -6.68
C ARG A 53 11.42 -5.79 -6.76
N GLU A 54 12.14 -5.23 -7.71
CA GLU A 54 13.57 -5.46 -7.86
C GLU A 54 14.36 -5.02 -6.61
N LEU A 55 14.07 -3.84 -6.08
CA LEU A 55 14.70 -3.34 -4.87
C LEU A 55 14.46 -4.28 -3.68
N MET A 56 13.24 -4.77 -3.52
CA MET A 56 12.88 -5.68 -2.44
C MET A 56 13.60 -7.02 -2.56
N GLU A 57 13.70 -7.57 -3.77
CA GLU A 57 14.41 -8.83 -4.04
C GLU A 57 15.92 -8.70 -3.76
N GLN A 58 16.54 -7.59 -4.17
CA GLN A 58 17.95 -7.33 -3.96
C GLN A 58 18.32 -7.09 -2.48
N ASN A 59 17.36 -6.71 -1.64
CA ASN A 59 17.60 -6.32 -0.26
C ASN A 59 16.87 -7.19 0.78
N ASP A 60 16.38 -8.36 0.37
CA ASP A 60 15.70 -9.32 1.25
C ASP A 60 14.55 -8.73 2.06
N PHE A 61 13.70 -7.93 1.43
CA PHE A 61 12.52 -7.38 2.09
C PHE A 61 11.51 -8.47 2.45
N GLY A 62 10.88 -8.32 3.61
CA GLY A 62 9.68 -9.05 3.96
C GLY A 62 8.44 -8.49 3.27
N PRO A 63 7.27 -9.13 3.47
CA PRO A 63 6.02 -8.66 2.88
C PRO A 63 5.68 -7.23 3.33
N LEU A 64 5.06 -6.47 2.44
CA LEU A 64 4.54 -5.14 2.73
C LEU A 64 3.20 -5.22 3.47
N VAL A 65 2.78 -4.13 4.09
CA VAL A 65 1.47 -4.02 4.74
C VAL A 65 0.69 -2.87 4.12
N ALA A 66 -0.43 -3.18 3.49
CA ALA A 66 -1.35 -2.18 2.97
C ALA A 66 -2.38 -1.81 4.04
N HIS A 67 -2.43 -0.56 4.42
CA HIS A 67 -3.38 -0.05 5.40
C HIS A 67 -4.63 0.49 4.70
N ALA A 68 -5.80 0.01 5.09
CA ALA A 68 -7.06 0.52 4.58
C ALA A 68 -7.27 1.98 4.99
N PRO A 69 -7.76 2.84 4.09
CA PRO A 69 -8.10 4.22 4.43
C PRO A 69 -9.12 4.35 5.55
N TYR A 70 -9.04 5.42 6.33
CA TYR A 70 -9.95 5.69 7.46
C TYR A 70 -11.41 5.82 7.04
N ALA A 71 -11.66 6.24 5.79
CA ALA A 71 -13.00 6.43 5.25
C ALA A 71 -13.77 5.13 5.01
N TYR A 72 -13.10 3.97 5.05
CA TYR A 72 -13.74 2.67 4.83
C TYR A 72 -14.49 2.23 6.09
N ASN A 73 -15.81 2.29 6.03
CA ASN A 73 -16.66 1.81 7.11
C ASN A 73 -17.73 0.85 6.57
N PRO A 74 -17.39 -0.45 6.42
CA PRO A 74 -18.33 -1.45 5.93
C PRO A 74 -19.47 -1.73 6.91
N CYS A 75 -19.36 -1.27 8.15
CA CYS A 75 -20.37 -1.42 9.20
C CYS A 75 -21.17 -0.15 9.46
N SER A 76 -21.04 0.87 8.60
CA SER A 76 -21.78 2.13 8.75
C SER A 76 -23.30 1.91 8.74
N ALA A 77 -24.01 2.69 9.55
CA ALA A 77 -25.47 2.77 9.45
C ALA A 77 -25.96 3.40 8.15
N LYS A 78 -25.09 4.17 7.47
CA LYS A 78 -25.38 4.80 6.19
C LYS A 78 -25.08 3.83 5.05
N GLU A 79 -26.10 3.45 4.28
CA GLU A 79 -25.97 2.54 3.14
C GLU A 79 -24.89 2.97 2.15
N ARG A 80 -24.86 4.25 1.78
CA ARG A 80 -23.90 4.80 0.85
C ARG A 80 -22.45 4.65 1.30
N ALA A 81 -22.19 4.78 2.60
CA ALA A 81 -20.87 4.58 3.18
C ALA A 81 -20.45 3.10 3.15
N ARG A 82 -21.40 2.17 3.38
CA ARG A 82 -21.13 0.74 3.25
C ARG A 82 -20.80 0.35 1.82
N GLU A 83 -21.60 0.80 0.86
CA GLU A 83 -21.38 0.53 -0.56
C GLU A 83 -20.03 1.06 -1.03
N PHE A 84 -19.70 2.29 -0.69
CA PHE A 84 -18.39 2.87 -1.00
C PHE A 84 -17.24 2.04 -0.43
N ALA A 85 -17.35 1.63 0.84
CA ALA A 85 -16.31 0.83 1.48
C ALA A 85 -16.10 -0.51 0.76
N LEU A 86 -17.18 -1.21 0.40
CA LEU A 86 -17.09 -2.49 -0.30
C LEU A 86 -16.48 -2.36 -1.69
N GLU A 87 -16.92 -1.39 -2.47
CA GLU A 87 -16.38 -1.13 -3.81
C GLU A 87 -14.91 -0.73 -3.77
N ALA A 88 -14.56 0.23 -2.92
CA ALA A 88 -13.20 0.71 -2.81
C ALA A 88 -12.22 -0.36 -2.26
N MET A 89 -12.64 -1.17 -1.30
CA MET A 89 -11.84 -2.28 -0.82
C MET A 89 -11.60 -3.33 -1.90
N ALA A 90 -12.62 -3.65 -2.69
CA ALA A 90 -12.48 -4.59 -3.81
C ALA A 90 -11.49 -4.08 -4.85
N GLU A 91 -11.57 -2.80 -5.22
CA GLU A 91 -10.60 -2.17 -6.12
C GLU A 91 -9.18 -2.20 -5.55
N ASP A 92 -9.03 -1.88 -4.27
CA ASP A 92 -7.71 -1.87 -3.61
C ASP A 92 -7.09 -3.28 -3.59
N LEU A 93 -7.88 -4.31 -3.30
CA LEU A 93 -7.39 -5.70 -3.32
C LEU A 93 -6.91 -6.11 -4.72
N GLN A 94 -7.62 -5.72 -5.77
CA GLN A 94 -7.20 -5.98 -7.14
C GLN A 94 -5.87 -5.27 -7.48
N ARG A 95 -5.72 -4.02 -7.02
CA ARG A 95 -4.49 -3.25 -7.22
C ARG A 95 -3.32 -3.87 -6.45
N MET A 96 -3.56 -4.37 -5.25
CA MET A 96 -2.54 -5.01 -4.43
C MET A 96 -2.00 -6.31 -5.04
N GLU A 97 -2.75 -6.99 -5.89
CA GLU A 97 -2.25 -8.16 -6.61
C GLU A 97 -1.08 -7.83 -7.54
N ALA A 98 -1.03 -6.61 -8.06
CA ALA A 98 0.06 -6.16 -8.91
C ALA A 98 1.34 -5.80 -8.12
N LEU A 99 1.23 -5.55 -6.82
CA LEU A 99 2.34 -5.18 -5.96
C LEU A 99 3.18 -6.40 -5.53
N PRO A 100 4.43 -6.21 -5.07
CA PRO A 100 5.19 -7.28 -4.41
C PRO A 100 4.43 -7.88 -3.22
N GLY A 101 4.86 -9.05 -2.73
CA GLY A 101 4.19 -9.76 -1.63
C GLY A 101 3.74 -8.84 -0.51
N ASN A 102 2.46 -8.90 -0.16
CA ASN A 102 1.84 -7.95 0.77
C ASN A 102 0.62 -8.56 1.49
N TYR A 103 0.19 -7.85 2.54
CA TYR A 103 -1.03 -8.10 3.29
C TYR A 103 -1.92 -6.87 3.31
#